data_abb16c4e3c2222591c8f57b17948775e
#
_entry.id   abb16c4e3c2222591c8f57b17948775e
#
_cell.length_a   1.000
_cell.length_b   1.000
_cell.length_c   1.000
_cell.angle_alpha   90.00
_cell.angle_beta   90.00
_cell.angle_gamma   90.00
#
_symmetry.space_group_name_H-M   'P 1'
#
loop_
_entity.id
_entity.type
_entity.pdbx_description
1 polymer ?
#
loop_
_entity_poly.entity_id
_entity_poly.type
_entity_poly.pdbx_seq_one_letter_code
_entity_poly.pdbx_strand_id
1 'polypeptide(L)'
;YLEYMSAVGVGFMFLVALNRKLRNKGFYQSHTAPDLLKLLDLVALGTVCDVVPLLGLNRAYVRQGLKVMAQQQNIGLKNLLKAAAVESAPSSYHLGFVLGPRINACGRVGDAALGSKLLCSENEIEAQMLAEKFNTLNAERKDIENYVLLQAIEQVESQAQEYPIAFAYGDDWHQGVIGIVAGKLK
;
A
#
# COMPACT_ATOMS: atom_id res chain seq x y z
N TYR A 1 -21.31 -0.10 -8.81
CA TYR A 1 -20.06 -0.76 -8.33
C TYR A 1 -18.79 -0.06 -8.78
N LEU A 2 -18.84 0.87 -9.75
CA LEU A 2 -17.67 1.68 -10.18
C LEU A 2 -17.40 2.87 -9.25
N GLU A 3 -18.38 3.27 -8.45
CA GLU A 3 -18.31 4.41 -7.52
C GLU A 3 -17.28 4.24 -6.40
N TYR A 4 -16.89 3.01 -6.11
CA TYR A 4 -15.97 2.67 -5.01
C TYR A 4 -14.63 2.13 -5.49
N MET A 5 -14.22 2.44 -6.72
CA MET A 5 -12.92 1.97 -7.22
C MET A 5 -11.77 2.77 -6.59
N SER A 6 -10.69 2.06 -6.26
CA SER A 6 -9.42 2.68 -5.91
C SER A 6 -8.82 3.43 -7.11
N ALA A 7 -7.96 4.42 -6.87
CA ALA A 7 -7.27 5.15 -7.93
C ALA A 7 -6.50 4.22 -8.88
N VAL A 8 -5.84 3.18 -8.34
CA VAL A 8 -5.13 2.18 -9.16
C VAL A 8 -6.10 1.34 -10.01
N GLY A 9 -7.28 1.04 -9.50
CA GLY A 9 -8.34 0.33 -10.24
C GLY A 9 -8.86 1.16 -11.42
N VAL A 10 -9.09 2.46 -11.22
CA VAL A 10 -9.45 3.40 -12.30
C VAL A 10 -8.32 3.51 -13.32
N GLY A 11 -7.06 3.64 -12.88
CA GLY A 11 -5.88 3.66 -13.75
C GLY A 11 -5.78 2.39 -14.60
N PHE A 12 -6.03 1.22 -14.01
CA PHE A 12 -6.03 -0.04 -14.76
C PHE A 12 -7.14 -0.07 -15.83
N MET A 13 -8.36 0.38 -15.51
CA MET A 13 -9.44 0.48 -16.50
C MET A 13 -9.08 1.42 -17.64
N PHE A 14 -8.43 2.55 -17.33
CA PHE A 14 -7.91 3.46 -18.35
C PHE A 14 -6.90 2.77 -19.27
N LEU A 15 -5.94 2.00 -18.72
CA LEU A 15 -4.97 1.23 -19.50
C LEU A 15 -5.66 0.18 -20.39
N VAL A 16 -6.69 -0.50 -19.90
CA VAL A 16 -7.50 -1.46 -20.69
C VAL A 16 -8.17 -0.75 -21.87
N ALA A 17 -8.79 0.41 -21.63
CA ALA A 17 -9.45 1.19 -22.68
C ALA A 17 -8.44 1.71 -23.72
N LEU A 18 -7.30 2.23 -23.26
CA LEU A 18 -6.21 2.69 -24.11
C LEU A 18 -5.67 1.55 -24.98
N ASN A 19 -5.35 0.42 -24.37
CA ASN A 19 -4.85 -0.77 -25.08
C ASN A 19 -5.82 -1.24 -26.17
N ARG A 20 -7.12 -1.27 -25.86
CA ARG A 20 -8.18 -1.57 -26.85
C ARG A 20 -8.18 -0.57 -27.99
N LYS A 21 -8.07 0.73 -27.70
CA LYS A 21 -8.04 1.80 -28.71
C LYS A 21 -6.81 1.68 -29.63
N LEU A 22 -5.64 1.43 -29.04
CA LEU A 22 -4.39 1.23 -29.80
C LEU A 22 -4.46 0.00 -30.70
N ARG A 23 -5.03 -1.10 -30.20
CA ARG A 23 -5.24 -2.33 -30.99
C ARG A 23 -6.15 -2.07 -32.18
N ASN A 24 -7.26 -1.37 -31.98
CA ASN A 24 -8.20 -1.05 -33.06
C ASN A 24 -7.59 -0.09 -34.11
N LYS A 25 -6.58 0.71 -33.73
CA LYS A 25 -5.82 1.58 -34.65
C LYS A 25 -4.64 0.87 -35.35
N GLY A 26 -4.44 -0.42 -35.14
CA GLY A 26 -3.33 -1.17 -35.74
C GLY A 26 -1.95 -0.88 -35.12
N PHE A 27 -1.88 -0.16 -33.99
CA PHE A 27 -0.59 0.20 -33.34
C PHE A 27 0.28 -1.01 -33.05
N TYR A 28 -0.32 -2.14 -32.68
CA TYR A 28 0.39 -3.38 -32.36
C TYR A 28 0.77 -4.24 -33.59
N GLN A 29 0.59 -3.73 -34.80
CA GLN A 29 1.18 -4.37 -35.99
C GLN A 29 2.70 -4.19 -36.03
N SER A 30 3.21 -3.09 -35.43
CA SER A 30 4.63 -2.75 -35.36
C SER A 30 5.19 -2.69 -33.93
N HIS A 31 4.35 -2.92 -32.90
CA HIS A 31 4.74 -2.86 -31.49
C HIS A 31 4.17 -4.06 -30.73
N THR A 32 4.91 -4.54 -29.73
CA THR A 32 4.42 -5.60 -28.85
C THR A 32 3.30 -5.09 -27.94
N ALA A 33 2.17 -5.79 -27.92
CA ALA A 33 1.07 -5.47 -27.00
C ALA A 33 1.46 -5.84 -25.56
N PRO A 34 1.26 -4.95 -24.57
CA PRO A 34 1.53 -5.27 -23.17
C PRO A 34 0.53 -6.29 -22.65
N ASP A 35 0.99 -7.20 -21.79
CA ASP A 35 0.12 -8.08 -21.00
C ASP A 35 -0.31 -7.34 -19.72
N LEU A 36 -1.44 -6.66 -19.80
CA LEU A 36 -1.98 -5.89 -18.69
C LEU A 36 -2.38 -6.77 -17.49
N LEU A 37 -2.65 -8.06 -17.69
CA LEU A 37 -3.04 -8.94 -16.58
C LEU A 37 -1.91 -9.14 -15.58
N LYS A 38 -0.67 -8.99 -16.00
CA LYS A 38 0.50 -9.02 -15.11
C LYS A 38 0.52 -7.88 -14.08
N LEU A 39 -0.16 -6.78 -14.36
CA LEU A 39 -0.25 -5.62 -13.45
C LEU A 39 -1.32 -5.79 -12.37
N LEU A 40 -2.08 -6.88 -12.39
CA LEU A 40 -3.17 -7.09 -11.42
C LEU A 40 -2.67 -7.30 -9.99
N ASP A 41 -1.43 -7.70 -9.79
CA ASP A 41 -0.78 -7.76 -8.47
C ASP A 41 -0.68 -6.36 -7.83
N LEU A 42 -0.25 -5.36 -8.60
CA LEU A 42 -0.21 -3.95 -8.17
C LEU A 42 -1.61 -3.38 -7.95
N VAL A 43 -2.56 -3.73 -8.84
CA VAL A 43 -3.96 -3.32 -8.69
C VAL A 43 -4.57 -3.91 -7.42
N ALA A 44 -4.30 -5.18 -7.11
CA ALA A 44 -4.76 -5.81 -5.87
C ALA A 44 -4.16 -5.13 -4.64
N LEU A 45 -2.85 -4.86 -4.66
CA LEU A 45 -2.17 -4.19 -3.56
C LEU A 45 -2.80 -2.82 -3.27
N GLY A 46 -2.90 -1.93 -4.26
CA GLY A 46 -3.46 -0.59 -4.05
C GLY A 46 -4.95 -0.65 -3.67
N THR A 47 -5.74 -1.56 -4.28
CA THR A 47 -7.16 -1.72 -3.95
C THR A 47 -7.37 -2.08 -2.48
N VAL A 48 -6.54 -2.98 -1.92
CA VAL A 48 -6.63 -3.37 -0.51
C VAL A 48 -6.08 -2.27 0.41
N CYS A 49 -4.96 -1.63 0.02
CA CYS A 49 -4.34 -0.56 0.82
C CYS A 49 -5.23 0.69 0.93
N ASP A 50 -6.04 1.00 -0.08
CA ASP A 50 -7.01 2.10 -0.08
C ASP A 50 -8.29 1.76 0.72
N VAL A 51 -8.39 0.54 1.27
CA VAL A 51 -9.53 0.09 2.10
C VAL A 51 -10.89 0.26 1.41
N VAL A 52 -10.92 0.19 0.08
CA VAL A 52 -12.17 0.27 -0.67
C VAL A 52 -12.99 -1.03 -0.54
N PRO A 53 -14.33 -0.98 -0.62
CA PRO A 53 -15.16 -2.18 -0.53
C PRO A 53 -14.79 -3.22 -1.60
N LEU A 54 -14.52 -4.45 -1.17
CA LEU A 54 -14.17 -5.56 -2.06
C LEU A 54 -15.43 -6.19 -2.68
N LEU A 55 -16.15 -5.38 -3.46
CA LEU A 55 -17.36 -5.74 -4.20
C LEU A 55 -17.11 -5.67 -5.72
N GLY A 56 -17.87 -6.41 -6.49
CA GLY A 56 -17.84 -6.35 -7.96
C GLY A 56 -16.42 -6.47 -8.53
N LEU A 57 -15.98 -5.46 -9.29
CA LEU A 57 -14.66 -5.43 -9.93
C LEU A 57 -13.50 -5.38 -8.92
N ASN A 58 -13.63 -4.65 -7.82
CA ASN A 58 -12.59 -4.61 -6.78
C ASN A 58 -12.27 -6.02 -6.27
N ARG A 59 -13.32 -6.81 -5.99
CA ARG A 59 -13.16 -8.21 -5.57
C ARG A 59 -12.50 -9.07 -6.65
N ALA A 60 -12.89 -8.87 -7.90
CA ALA A 60 -12.29 -9.59 -9.03
C ALA A 60 -10.80 -9.26 -9.20
N TYR A 61 -10.45 -7.97 -9.11
CA TYR A 61 -9.07 -7.50 -9.19
C TYR A 61 -8.21 -8.08 -8.06
N VAL A 62 -8.69 -8.02 -6.82
CA VAL A 62 -7.94 -8.56 -5.67
C VAL A 62 -7.79 -10.08 -5.81
N ARG A 63 -8.86 -10.81 -6.15
CA ARG A 63 -8.81 -12.26 -6.33
C ARG A 63 -7.84 -12.69 -7.42
N GLN A 64 -7.85 -12.01 -8.56
CA GLN A 64 -6.96 -12.33 -9.66
C GLN A 64 -5.54 -11.82 -9.41
N GLY A 65 -5.40 -10.62 -8.85
CA GLY A 65 -4.09 -10.04 -8.54
C GLY A 65 -3.31 -10.84 -7.51
N LEU A 66 -3.97 -11.44 -6.51
CA LEU A 66 -3.32 -12.36 -5.56
C LEU A 66 -2.75 -13.60 -6.27
N LYS A 67 -3.41 -14.12 -7.32
CA LYS A 67 -2.88 -15.23 -8.11
C LYS A 67 -1.67 -14.80 -8.94
N VAL A 68 -1.68 -13.58 -9.49
CA VAL A 68 -0.53 -13.02 -10.23
C VAL A 68 0.63 -12.78 -9.26
N MET A 69 0.38 -12.19 -8.10
CA MET A 69 1.39 -11.94 -7.06
C MET A 69 2.05 -13.24 -6.59
N ALA A 70 1.31 -14.34 -6.47
CA ALA A 70 1.85 -15.64 -6.10
C ALA A 70 2.86 -16.18 -7.13
N GLN A 71 2.85 -15.69 -8.37
CA GLN A 71 3.84 -16.03 -9.41
C GLN A 71 5.16 -15.27 -9.23
N GLN A 72 5.20 -14.27 -8.35
CA GLN A 72 6.40 -13.48 -8.00
C GLN A 72 7.14 -12.86 -9.20
N GLN A 73 6.41 -12.47 -10.24
CA GLN A 73 7.02 -11.88 -11.45
C GLN A 73 7.44 -10.42 -11.23
N ASN A 74 6.74 -9.66 -10.37
CA ASN A 74 7.15 -8.33 -9.98
C ASN A 74 8.28 -8.43 -8.95
N ILE A 75 9.48 -7.99 -9.33
CA ILE A 75 10.70 -8.09 -8.52
C ILE A 75 10.57 -7.31 -7.21
N GLY A 76 9.97 -6.13 -7.25
CA GLY A 76 9.75 -5.30 -6.06
C GLY A 76 8.82 -5.98 -5.05
N LEU A 77 7.66 -6.50 -5.50
CA LEU A 77 6.72 -7.23 -4.64
C LEU A 77 7.31 -8.52 -4.09
N LYS A 78 8.04 -9.27 -4.91
CA LYS A 78 8.75 -10.50 -4.50
C LYS A 78 9.70 -10.21 -3.34
N ASN A 79 10.56 -9.20 -3.48
CA ASN A 79 11.51 -8.84 -2.44
C ASN A 79 10.83 -8.26 -1.20
N LEU A 80 9.73 -7.51 -1.35
CA LEU A 80 8.97 -6.99 -0.23
C LEU A 80 8.29 -8.11 0.57
N LEU A 81 7.72 -9.13 -0.11
CA LEU A 81 7.16 -10.33 0.55
C LEU A 81 8.24 -11.08 1.32
N LYS A 82 9.41 -11.28 0.71
CA LYS A 82 10.56 -11.93 1.34
C LYS A 82 11.06 -11.16 2.56
N ALA A 83 11.26 -9.84 2.45
CA ALA A 83 11.68 -8.98 3.55
C ALA A 83 10.65 -8.94 4.69
N ALA A 84 9.37 -9.13 4.37
CA ALA A 84 8.29 -9.23 5.34
C ALA A 84 8.11 -10.63 5.93
N ALA A 85 8.97 -11.61 5.59
CA ALA A 85 8.90 -13.01 6.00
C ALA A 85 7.54 -13.69 5.69
N VAL A 86 6.95 -13.35 4.54
CA VAL A 86 5.71 -14.00 4.04
C VAL A 86 6.09 -15.24 3.25
N GLU A 87 5.99 -16.40 3.87
CA GLU A 87 6.33 -17.71 3.28
C GLU A 87 5.12 -18.39 2.64
N SER A 88 3.91 -18.02 3.05
CA SER A 88 2.67 -18.57 2.51
C SER A 88 2.20 -17.80 1.26
N ALA A 89 1.21 -18.38 0.56
CA ALA A 89 0.57 -17.69 -0.56
C ALA A 89 0.02 -16.32 -0.14
N PRO A 90 0.25 -15.25 -0.93
CA PRO A 90 -0.25 -13.93 -0.62
C PRO A 90 -1.77 -13.91 -0.44
N SER A 91 -2.27 -13.14 0.53
CA SER A 91 -3.67 -12.96 0.83
C SER A 91 -4.00 -11.49 1.02
N SER A 92 -5.29 -11.13 1.05
CA SER A 92 -5.72 -9.76 1.34
C SER A 92 -5.22 -9.26 2.69
N TYR A 93 -5.06 -10.15 3.69
CA TYR A 93 -4.43 -9.82 4.96
C TYR A 93 -2.98 -9.34 4.76
N HIS A 94 -2.19 -10.09 3.98
CA HIS A 94 -0.81 -9.71 3.70
C HIS A 94 -0.73 -8.35 2.98
N LEU A 95 -1.64 -8.05 2.06
CA LEU A 95 -1.68 -6.76 1.38
C LEU A 95 -2.00 -5.62 2.35
N GLY A 96 -3.05 -5.75 3.15
CA GLY A 96 -3.53 -4.68 4.02
C GLY A 96 -2.70 -4.47 5.29
N PHE A 97 -2.20 -5.56 5.89
CA PHE A 97 -1.57 -5.51 7.22
C PHE A 97 -0.06 -5.80 7.23
N VAL A 98 0.49 -6.30 6.11
CA VAL A 98 1.92 -6.61 6.04
C VAL A 98 2.63 -5.72 5.03
N LEU A 99 2.21 -5.71 3.76
CA LEU A 99 2.88 -4.94 2.69
C LEU A 99 2.47 -3.46 2.72
N GLY A 100 1.17 -3.18 2.82
CA GLY A 100 0.64 -1.82 2.84
C GLY A 100 1.28 -0.91 3.90
N PRO A 101 1.34 -1.33 5.18
CA PRO A 101 2.01 -0.54 6.21
C PRO A 101 3.48 -0.24 5.93
N ARG A 102 4.22 -1.15 5.28
CA ARG A 102 5.63 -0.95 4.90
C ARG A 102 5.77 0.10 3.80
N ILE A 103 4.95 0.01 2.77
CA ILE A 103 4.93 0.99 1.68
C ILE A 103 4.49 2.37 2.22
N ASN A 104 3.44 2.40 3.04
CA ASN A 104 2.93 3.64 3.62
C ASN A 104 3.92 4.29 4.61
N ALA A 105 4.77 3.52 5.28
CA ALA A 105 5.80 4.05 6.18
C ALA A 105 6.78 4.97 5.43
N CYS A 106 7.10 4.66 4.16
CA CYS A 106 7.97 5.51 3.35
C CYS A 106 7.41 6.93 3.18
N GLY A 107 6.11 7.07 2.95
CA GLY A 107 5.46 8.38 2.84
C GLY A 107 5.20 9.09 4.17
N ARG A 108 5.35 8.40 5.31
CA ARG A 108 5.10 8.95 6.64
C ARG A 108 6.37 9.44 7.34
N VAL A 109 7.42 8.62 7.32
CA VAL A 109 8.68 8.87 8.06
C VAL A 109 9.91 8.83 7.14
N GLY A 110 9.73 8.68 5.83
CA GLY A 110 10.80 8.59 4.82
C GLY A 110 10.47 9.37 3.55
N ASP A 111 10.94 8.85 2.42
CA ASP A 111 10.71 9.41 1.09
C ASP A 111 9.61 8.62 0.35
N ALA A 112 8.50 9.29 0.02
CA ALA A 112 7.36 8.69 -0.68
C ALA A 112 7.73 8.13 -2.07
N ALA A 113 8.75 8.66 -2.74
CA ALA A 113 9.19 8.19 -4.05
C ALA A 113 9.75 6.76 -4.02
N LEU A 114 10.22 6.28 -2.86
CA LEU A 114 10.77 4.93 -2.70
C LEU A 114 9.72 3.85 -3.00
N GLY A 115 8.43 4.13 -2.71
CA GLY A 115 7.35 3.19 -3.00
C GLY A 115 7.25 2.84 -4.49
N SER A 116 7.16 3.86 -5.33
CA SER A 116 7.13 3.68 -6.78
C SER A 116 8.44 3.09 -7.32
N LYS A 117 9.58 3.52 -6.76
CA LYS A 117 10.89 3.00 -7.14
C LYS A 117 11.02 1.50 -6.92
N LEU A 118 10.57 0.99 -5.76
CA LEU A 118 10.54 -0.44 -5.48
C LEU A 118 9.62 -1.20 -6.44
N LEU A 119 8.37 -0.73 -6.59
CA LEU A 119 7.35 -1.44 -7.37
C LEU A 119 7.64 -1.45 -8.89
N CYS A 120 8.43 -0.49 -9.37
CA CYS A 120 8.88 -0.40 -10.77
C CYS A 120 10.31 -0.93 -10.99
N SER A 121 11.01 -1.42 -9.95
CA SER A 121 12.38 -1.89 -10.09
C SER A 121 12.46 -3.19 -10.91
N GLU A 122 13.37 -3.21 -11.87
CA GLU A 122 13.75 -4.39 -12.67
C GLU A 122 15.07 -5.01 -12.17
N ASN A 123 15.69 -4.41 -11.15
CA ASN A 123 16.96 -4.85 -10.58
C ASN A 123 16.74 -5.55 -9.23
N GLU A 124 17.12 -6.83 -9.15
CA GLU A 124 16.95 -7.66 -7.97
C GLU A 124 17.69 -7.10 -6.74
N ILE A 125 18.92 -6.63 -6.91
CA ILE A 125 19.74 -6.09 -5.81
C ILE A 125 19.13 -4.79 -5.28
N GLU A 126 18.75 -3.89 -6.16
CA GLU A 126 18.10 -2.64 -5.78
C GLU A 126 16.76 -2.88 -5.07
N ALA A 127 15.94 -3.79 -5.61
CA ALA A 127 14.67 -4.14 -5.01
C ALA A 127 14.83 -4.77 -3.62
N GLN A 128 15.85 -5.61 -3.42
CA GLN A 128 16.16 -6.17 -2.11
C GLN A 128 16.54 -5.07 -1.12
N MET A 129 17.47 -4.19 -1.46
CA MET A 129 17.89 -3.08 -0.60
C MET A 129 16.73 -2.16 -0.22
N LEU A 130 15.85 -1.85 -1.19
CA LEU A 130 14.66 -1.04 -0.93
C LEU A 130 13.66 -1.76 -0.02
N ALA A 131 13.44 -3.06 -0.22
CA ALA A 131 12.54 -3.85 0.62
C ALA A 131 13.03 -3.93 2.07
N GLU A 132 14.33 -4.11 2.30
CA GLU A 132 14.94 -4.06 3.63
C GLU A 132 14.79 -2.68 4.27
N LYS A 133 15.01 -1.60 3.51
CA LYS A 133 14.78 -0.23 3.97
C LYS A 133 13.32 -0.01 4.38
N PHE A 134 12.35 -0.60 3.68
CA PHE A 134 10.93 -0.51 4.03
C PHE A 134 10.63 -1.20 5.36
N ASN A 135 11.28 -2.32 5.65
CA ASN A 135 11.18 -2.95 6.96
C ASN A 135 11.68 -2.03 8.08
N THR A 136 12.85 -1.40 7.89
CA THR A 136 13.43 -0.46 8.85
C THR A 136 12.49 0.73 9.08
N LEU A 137 12.06 1.42 8.01
CA LEU A 137 11.13 2.54 8.11
C LEU A 137 9.80 2.17 8.78
N ASN A 138 9.29 0.97 8.55
CA ASN A 138 8.07 0.50 9.20
C ASN A 138 8.29 0.20 10.69
N ALA A 139 9.48 -0.27 11.10
CA ALA A 139 9.84 -0.42 12.51
C ALA A 139 9.92 0.96 13.19
N GLU A 140 10.69 1.88 12.62
CA GLU A 140 10.81 3.27 13.09
C GLU A 140 9.45 3.96 13.24
N ARG A 141 8.58 3.81 12.22
CA ARG A 141 7.22 4.35 12.30
C ARG A 141 6.44 3.77 13.48
N LYS A 142 6.56 2.47 13.76
CA LYS A 142 5.88 1.83 14.90
C LYS A 142 6.40 2.35 16.24
N ASP A 143 7.70 2.58 16.36
CA ASP A 143 8.32 3.08 17.58
C ASP A 143 7.87 4.53 17.85
N ILE A 144 7.90 5.39 16.82
CA ILE A 144 7.38 6.76 16.91
C ILE A 144 5.87 6.75 17.25
N GLU A 145 5.08 5.90 16.61
CA GLU A 145 3.65 5.77 16.86
C GLU A 145 3.36 5.35 18.31
N ASN A 146 4.09 4.37 18.84
CA ASN A 146 3.94 3.90 20.21
C ASN A 146 4.32 4.99 21.22
N TYR A 147 5.41 5.72 20.98
CA TYR A 147 5.81 6.84 21.82
C TYR A 147 4.72 7.91 21.89
N VAL A 148 4.22 8.36 20.75
CA VAL A 148 3.15 9.36 20.69
C VAL A 148 1.85 8.85 21.29
N LEU A 149 1.51 7.57 21.08
CA LEU A 149 0.30 6.96 21.62
C LEU A 149 0.31 6.95 23.15
N LEU A 150 1.42 6.57 23.79
CA LEU A 150 1.53 6.53 25.25
C LEU A 150 1.34 7.93 25.85
N GLN A 151 1.99 8.95 25.29
CA GLN A 151 1.81 10.33 25.76
C GLN A 151 0.38 10.85 25.55
N ALA A 152 -0.23 10.51 24.41
CA ALA A 152 -1.59 10.92 24.12
C ALA A 152 -2.61 10.26 25.06
N ILE A 153 -2.43 8.97 25.40
CA ILE A 153 -3.26 8.27 26.38
C ILE A 153 -3.17 8.97 27.75
N GLU A 154 -1.96 9.23 28.25
CA GLU A 154 -1.74 9.91 29.53
C GLU A 154 -2.44 11.27 29.60
N GLN A 155 -2.34 12.06 28.53
CA GLN A 155 -3.02 13.36 28.46
C GLN A 155 -4.54 13.21 28.44
N VAL A 156 -5.09 12.27 27.67
CA VAL A 156 -6.54 12.08 27.57
C VAL A 156 -7.12 11.54 28.87
N GLU A 157 -6.44 10.61 29.53
CA GLU A 157 -6.86 10.07 30.84
C GLU A 157 -6.83 11.11 31.97
N SER A 158 -5.94 12.10 31.86
CA SER A 158 -5.86 13.21 32.82
C SER A 158 -6.92 14.29 32.61
N GLN A 159 -7.62 14.30 31.48
CA GLN A 159 -8.71 15.25 31.20
C GLN A 159 -9.99 14.84 31.95
N ALA A 160 -10.66 15.82 32.58
CA ALA A 160 -11.96 15.55 33.10
C ALA A 160 -12.94 15.09 32.02
N GLN A 161 -13.67 14.00 32.26
CA GLN A 161 -14.58 13.37 31.27
C GLN A 161 -15.81 14.25 30.87
N GLU A 162 -15.74 15.53 31.07
CA GLU A 162 -16.85 16.47 30.82
C GLU A 162 -16.98 16.87 29.34
N TYR A 163 -15.97 16.56 28.51
CA TYR A 163 -15.95 16.98 27.11
C TYR A 163 -16.17 15.81 26.16
N PRO A 164 -16.99 15.99 25.12
CA PRO A 164 -17.23 14.94 24.10
C PRO A 164 -16.04 14.72 23.14
N ILE A 165 -14.97 15.53 23.26
CA ILE A 165 -13.78 15.50 22.41
C ILE A 165 -12.56 15.36 23.30
N ALA A 166 -11.75 14.32 23.06
CA ALA A 166 -10.43 14.17 23.64
C ALA A 166 -9.41 15.00 22.84
N PHE A 167 -8.53 15.72 23.54
CA PHE A 167 -7.51 16.57 22.94
C PHE A 167 -6.15 16.21 23.52
N ALA A 168 -5.17 15.91 22.64
CA ALA A 168 -3.79 15.66 23.03
C ALA A 168 -2.82 16.36 22.07
N TYR A 169 -1.69 16.84 22.57
CA TYR A 169 -0.69 17.56 21.77
C TYR A 169 0.73 17.29 22.27
N GLY A 170 1.70 17.51 21.37
CA GLY A 170 3.12 17.45 21.67
C GLY A 170 3.92 18.11 20.54
N ASP A 171 4.87 18.99 20.91
CA ASP A 171 5.65 19.78 19.95
C ASP A 171 6.60 18.91 19.12
N ASP A 172 7.03 17.78 19.64
CA ASP A 172 7.92 16.81 19.03
C ASP A 172 7.19 15.65 18.33
N TRP A 173 5.86 15.66 18.32
CA TRP A 173 5.09 14.59 17.68
C TRP A 173 5.21 14.62 16.16
N HIS A 174 5.65 13.50 15.61
CA HIS A 174 5.85 13.38 14.18
C HIS A 174 4.50 13.41 13.44
N GLN A 175 4.29 14.39 12.56
CA GLN A 175 3.04 14.60 11.82
C GLN A 175 2.55 13.37 11.03
N GLY A 176 3.47 12.50 10.59
CA GLY A 176 3.14 11.28 9.84
C GLY A 176 2.41 10.20 10.65
N VAL A 177 2.39 10.30 12.01
CA VAL A 177 1.77 9.28 12.88
C VAL A 177 0.57 9.81 13.68
N ILE A 178 0.41 11.11 13.87
CA ILE A 178 -0.67 11.68 14.72
C ILE A 178 -2.07 11.20 14.30
N GLY A 179 -2.34 11.09 12.99
CA GLY A 179 -3.62 10.59 12.49
C GLY A 179 -3.87 9.10 12.82
N ILE A 180 -2.80 8.29 12.89
CA ILE A 180 -2.90 6.87 13.30
C ILE A 180 -3.21 6.80 14.79
N VAL A 181 -2.51 7.61 15.60
CA VAL A 181 -2.70 7.69 17.05
C VAL A 181 -4.12 8.15 17.38
N ALA A 182 -4.62 9.20 16.73
CA ALA A 182 -5.99 9.66 16.90
C ALA A 182 -7.03 8.56 16.59
N GLY A 183 -6.77 7.72 15.56
CA GLY A 183 -7.61 6.58 15.24
C GLY A 183 -7.59 5.47 16.30
N LYS A 184 -6.52 5.35 17.10
CA LYS A 184 -6.39 4.36 18.18
C LYS A 184 -6.97 4.81 19.50
N LEU A 185 -7.09 6.12 19.72
CA LEU A 185 -7.69 6.71 20.93
C LEU A 185 -9.23 6.73 20.89
N LYS A 186 -9.83 6.40 19.77
CA LYS A 186 -11.27 6.44 19.51
C LYS A 186 -12.05 5.28 20.20
#